data_f52f50c264e141797f1958c7bea59aa8
#
_entry.id   f52f50c264e141797f1958c7bea59aa8
#
_cell.length_a   1.000
_cell.length_b   1.000
_cell.length_c   1.000
_cell.angle_alpha   90.00
_cell.angle_beta   90.00
_cell.angle_gamma   90.00
#
_symmetry.space_group_name_H-M   'P 1'
#
loop_
_entity.id
_entity.type
_entity.pdbx_description
1 polymer ?
#
loop_
_entity_poly.entity_id
_entity_poly.type
_entity_poly.pdbx_seq_one_letter_code
_entity_poly.pdbx_strand_id
1 'polypeptide(L)'
;MQIEICASSYTSLELAAQHKVSRVELCQNLSCGGLTPSLALVRRSLALDLNTHVLIRPRAGDFCYSESECQQIIDEVHLYKELGIQGLVIGALSKERRLLTSLIRQIREISFGLELTFHKAFDDISDWKSAMDILIELKFNRILTSGQSANVFEGIETLKSYKSYANGRIQILPGGGVGVDNIKPILNRLQPDEIHFSGTKKEVKDNSEYFASDVLSVDSQKLHNLVELTKSYRAI
;
A
#
# COMPACT_ATOMS: atom_id res chain seq x y z
N MET A 1 6.51 -13.88 8.92
CA MET A 1 6.34 -12.87 7.87
C MET A 1 4.95 -12.27 7.95
N GLN A 2 4.81 -10.96 7.87
CA GLN A 2 3.52 -10.28 7.89
C GLN A 2 2.93 -10.18 6.47
N ILE A 3 1.60 -10.33 6.37
CA ILE A 3 0.87 -10.24 5.11
C ILE A 3 -0.02 -9.00 5.15
N GLU A 4 0.17 -8.10 4.20
CA GLU A 4 -0.73 -6.97 3.92
C GLU A 4 -1.51 -7.24 2.63
N ILE A 5 -2.83 -7.10 2.71
CA ILE A 5 -3.72 -7.20 1.55
C ILE A 5 -4.25 -5.83 1.18
N CYS A 6 -4.10 -5.46 -0.10
CA CYS A 6 -4.80 -4.32 -0.66
C CYS A 6 -6.27 -4.68 -0.88
N ALA A 7 -7.18 -4.06 -0.11
CA ALA A 7 -8.60 -4.35 -0.10
C ALA A 7 -9.41 -3.15 -0.60
N SER A 8 -10.39 -3.41 -1.50
CA SER A 8 -11.20 -2.34 -2.12
C SER A 8 -12.70 -2.64 -2.15
N SER A 9 -13.13 -3.69 -1.44
CA SER A 9 -14.54 -4.13 -1.40
C SER A 9 -14.85 -4.86 -0.11
N TYR A 10 -16.13 -5.01 0.22
CA TYR A 10 -16.57 -5.83 1.36
C TYR A 10 -16.09 -7.27 1.24
N THR A 11 -16.16 -7.86 0.05
CA THR A 11 -15.68 -9.22 -0.20
C THR A 11 -14.18 -9.35 0.09
N SER A 12 -13.35 -8.38 -0.31
CA SER A 12 -11.91 -8.42 -0.01
C SER A 12 -11.63 -8.29 1.49
N LEU A 13 -12.41 -7.52 2.23
CA LEU A 13 -12.31 -7.41 3.69
C LEU A 13 -12.72 -8.71 4.40
N GLU A 14 -13.80 -9.34 3.97
CA GLU A 14 -14.27 -10.62 4.53
C GLU A 14 -13.23 -11.72 4.31
N LEU A 15 -12.63 -11.78 3.12
CA LEU A 15 -11.53 -12.71 2.83
C LEU A 15 -10.28 -12.39 3.68
N ALA A 16 -9.94 -11.12 3.85
CA ALA A 16 -8.83 -10.71 4.71
C ALA A 16 -9.03 -11.18 6.17
N ALA A 17 -10.23 -10.98 6.71
CA ALA A 17 -10.61 -11.46 8.04
C ALA A 17 -10.57 -12.99 8.14
N GLN A 18 -11.14 -13.70 7.16
CA GLN A 18 -11.15 -15.16 7.09
C GLN A 18 -9.73 -15.74 7.10
N HIS A 19 -8.82 -15.11 6.35
CA HIS A 19 -7.43 -15.55 6.28
C HIS A 19 -6.56 -15.03 7.42
N LYS A 20 -7.10 -14.21 8.33
CA LYS A 20 -6.37 -13.62 9.47
C LYS A 20 -5.06 -12.99 9.02
N VAL A 21 -5.15 -12.11 8.00
CA VAL A 21 -3.99 -11.36 7.53
C VAL A 21 -3.50 -10.36 8.58
N SER A 22 -2.24 -9.97 8.52
CA SER A 22 -1.65 -9.10 9.53
C SER A 22 -2.17 -7.67 9.44
N ARG A 23 -2.52 -7.21 8.21
CA ARG A 23 -2.96 -5.84 7.94
C ARG A 23 -3.72 -5.76 6.61
N VAL A 24 -4.58 -4.77 6.48
CA VAL A 24 -5.19 -4.39 5.20
C VAL A 24 -4.79 -2.96 4.84
N GLU A 25 -4.33 -2.74 3.62
CA GLU A 25 -4.33 -1.43 2.98
C GLU A 25 -5.70 -1.23 2.34
N LEU A 26 -6.46 -0.29 2.85
CA LEU A 26 -7.81 -0.04 2.38
C LEU A 26 -7.84 1.10 1.38
N CYS A 27 -8.35 0.81 0.19
CA CYS A 27 -8.46 1.77 -0.90
C CYS A 27 -9.77 1.57 -1.67
N GLN A 28 -9.98 2.36 -2.70
CA GLN A 28 -10.96 2.11 -3.76
C GLN A 28 -10.31 2.30 -5.14
N ASN A 29 -10.98 1.88 -6.20
CA ASN A 29 -10.54 2.06 -7.58
C ASN A 29 -9.11 1.56 -7.84
N LEU A 30 -8.88 0.25 -7.61
CA LEU A 30 -7.57 -0.39 -7.82
C LEU A 30 -7.08 -0.31 -9.28
N SER A 31 -7.96 -0.13 -10.25
CA SER A 31 -7.59 -0.01 -11.67
C SER A 31 -6.71 1.20 -11.96
N CYS A 32 -6.77 2.25 -11.13
CA CYS A 32 -5.87 3.41 -11.21
C CYS A 32 -4.76 3.42 -10.13
N GLY A 33 -4.54 2.28 -9.47
CA GLY A 33 -3.53 2.14 -8.41
C GLY A 33 -4.05 2.47 -7.00
N GLY A 34 -5.35 2.57 -6.80
CA GLY A 34 -5.99 2.89 -5.53
C GLY A 34 -6.19 4.38 -5.29
N LEU A 35 -7.32 4.73 -4.68
CA LEU A 35 -7.69 6.07 -4.20
C LEU A 35 -8.17 5.96 -2.75
N THR A 36 -8.33 7.10 -2.08
CA THR A 36 -8.93 7.18 -0.74
C THR A 36 -10.28 6.44 -0.70
N PRO A 37 -10.50 5.49 0.21
CA PRO A 37 -11.72 4.69 0.26
C PRO A 37 -12.90 5.47 0.83
N SER A 38 -14.12 4.97 0.60
CA SER A 38 -15.31 5.53 1.25
C SER A 38 -15.32 5.26 2.75
N LEU A 39 -15.94 6.16 3.53
CA LEU A 39 -16.12 5.98 4.98
C LEU A 39 -16.87 4.68 5.33
N ALA A 40 -17.82 4.26 4.48
CA ALA A 40 -18.57 3.02 4.69
C ALA A 40 -17.64 1.79 4.63
N LEU A 41 -16.68 1.79 3.70
CA LEU A 41 -15.71 0.70 3.58
C LEU A 41 -14.75 0.67 4.79
N VAL A 42 -14.30 1.83 5.29
CA VAL A 42 -13.46 1.93 6.49
C VAL A 42 -14.20 1.41 7.72
N ARG A 43 -15.45 1.85 7.93
CA ARG A 43 -16.27 1.36 9.05
C ARG A 43 -16.50 -0.16 8.99
N ARG A 44 -16.67 -0.72 7.79
CA ARG A 44 -16.79 -2.17 7.61
C ARG A 44 -15.50 -2.90 7.99
N SER A 45 -14.34 -2.37 7.62
CA SER A 45 -13.04 -2.93 7.99
C SER A 45 -12.84 -2.96 9.50
N LEU A 46 -13.13 -1.85 10.18
CA LEU A 46 -13.06 -1.74 11.64
C LEU A 46 -14.04 -2.68 12.35
N ALA A 47 -15.27 -2.83 11.81
CA ALA A 47 -16.27 -3.76 12.36
C ALA A 47 -15.88 -5.24 12.22
N LEU A 48 -14.93 -5.57 11.34
CA LEU A 48 -14.33 -6.89 11.19
C LEU A 48 -13.05 -7.07 12.03
N ASP A 49 -12.73 -6.10 12.88
CA ASP A 49 -11.53 -6.08 13.73
C ASP A 49 -10.22 -6.26 12.94
N LEU A 50 -10.17 -5.68 11.73
CA LEU A 50 -8.98 -5.71 10.89
C LEU A 50 -8.01 -4.59 11.26
N ASN A 51 -6.71 -4.89 11.28
CA ASN A 51 -5.67 -3.87 11.35
C ASN A 51 -5.71 -3.05 10.04
N THR A 52 -6.36 -1.88 10.10
CA THR A 52 -6.76 -1.08 8.94
C THR A 52 -5.82 0.10 8.74
N HIS A 53 -5.12 0.09 7.60
CA HIS A 53 -4.35 1.21 7.10
C HIS A 53 -5.07 1.82 5.90
N VAL A 54 -5.38 3.10 5.97
CA VAL A 54 -6.18 3.80 4.94
C VAL A 54 -5.26 4.52 3.96
N LEU A 55 -5.44 4.22 2.68
CA LEU A 55 -4.79 4.97 1.62
C LEU A 55 -5.38 6.37 1.52
N ILE A 56 -4.55 7.40 1.63
CA ILE A 56 -4.92 8.79 1.38
C ILE A 56 -4.31 9.22 0.05
N ARG A 57 -5.11 9.20 -0.99
CA ARG A 57 -4.77 9.58 -2.36
C ARG A 57 -6.00 10.16 -3.05
N PRO A 58 -6.07 11.48 -3.19
CA PRO A 58 -7.30 12.16 -3.63
C PRO A 58 -7.64 11.93 -5.11
N ARG A 59 -6.66 11.66 -5.95
CA ARG A 59 -6.83 11.43 -7.40
C ARG A 59 -5.87 10.41 -7.98
N ALA A 60 -6.21 9.90 -9.15
CA ALA A 60 -5.32 9.11 -10.00
C ALA A 60 -4.21 9.99 -10.63
N GLY A 61 -3.25 9.35 -11.29
CA GLY A 61 -2.10 9.97 -11.93
C GLY A 61 -0.89 10.07 -10.99
N ASP A 62 -0.11 11.13 -11.15
CA ASP A 62 1.11 11.37 -10.38
C ASP A 62 0.85 11.71 -8.91
N PHE A 63 1.92 11.95 -8.16
CA PHE A 63 1.87 12.27 -6.74
C PHE A 63 2.29 13.72 -6.44
N CYS A 64 2.22 14.58 -7.47
CA CYS A 64 2.55 16.00 -7.40
C CYS A 64 1.28 16.82 -7.23
N TYR A 65 0.89 17.08 -6.00
CA TYR A 65 -0.40 17.67 -5.64
C TYR A 65 -0.37 19.19 -5.64
N SER A 66 -1.49 19.81 -6.03
CA SER A 66 -1.75 21.24 -5.85
C SER A 66 -1.98 21.56 -4.37
N GLU A 67 -1.99 22.87 -4.02
CA GLU A 67 -2.28 23.31 -2.66
C GLU A 67 -3.65 22.83 -2.16
N SER A 68 -4.68 22.87 -3.02
CA SER A 68 -6.03 22.39 -2.66
C SER A 68 -6.07 20.87 -2.45
N GLU A 69 -5.33 20.10 -3.24
CA GLU A 69 -5.20 18.65 -3.05
C GLU A 69 -4.39 18.32 -1.79
N CYS A 70 -3.35 19.09 -1.48
CA CYS A 70 -2.63 18.98 -0.21
C CYS A 70 -3.55 19.25 0.99
N GLN A 71 -4.41 20.28 0.91
CA GLN A 71 -5.39 20.55 1.96
C GLN A 71 -6.40 19.42 2.09
N GLN A 72 -6.90 18.89 0.97
CA GLN A 72 -7.79 17.71 0.99
C GLN A 72 -7.13 16.52 1.69
N ILE A 73 -5.85 16.24 1.41
CA ILE A 73 -5.09 15.17 2.09
C ILE A 73 -5.07 15.39 3.61
N ILE A 74 -4.81 16.62 4.06
CA ILE A 74 -4.80 16.97 5.48
C ILE A 74 -6.18 16.73 6.13
N ASP A 75 -7.24 17.19 5.47
CA ASP A 75 -8.62 17.04 5.96
C ASP A 75 -9.01 15.54 6.04
N GLU A 76 -8.64 14.76 5.04
CA GLU A 76 -8.85 13.30 5.03
C GLU A 76 -8.06 12.59 6.15
N VAL A 77 -6.82 12.99 6.42
CA VAL A 77 -6.02 12.45 7.54
C VAL A 77 -6.72 12.68 8.88
N HIS A 78 -7.21 13.89 9.13
CA HIS A 78 -8.00 14.19 10.33
C HIS A 78 -9.24 13.30 10.43
N LEU A 79 -10.04 13.26 9.35
CA LEU A 79 -11.27 12.50 9.28
C LEU A 79 -11.06 11.00 9.58
N TYR A 80 -10.08 10.38 8.94
CA TYR A 80 -9.86 8.94 9.11
C TYR A 80 -9.21 8.60 10.45
N LYS A 81 -8.37 9.49 11.00
CA LYS A 81 -7.85 9.34 12.37
C LYS A 81 -8.95 9.28 13.41
N GLU A 82 -9.97 10.13 13.30
CA GLU A 82 -11.14 10.16 14.20
C GLU A 82 -11.96 8.86 14.17
N LEU A 83 -11.89 8.07 13.10
CA LEU A 83 -12.54 6.78 12.99
C LEU A 83 -11.85 5.66 13.78
N GLY A 84 -10.65 5.89 14.31
CA GLY A 84 -9.90 4.89 15.08
C GLY A 84 -9.18 3.85 14.23
N ILE A 85 -8.73 4.22 13.03
CA ILE A 85 -7.87 3.37 12.19
C ILE A 85 -6.49 3.18 12.83
N GLN A 86 -5.75 2.15 12.41
CA GLN A 86 -4.44 1.85 12.96
C GLN A 86 -3.30 2.50 12.19
N GLY A 87 -3.50 2.84 10.91
CA GLY A 87 -2.46 3.48 10.12
C GLY A 87 -2.95 4.18 8.86
N LEU A 88 -2.03 4.90 8.24
CA LEU A 88 -2.22 5.62 6.98
C LEU A 88 -1.18 5.18 5.97
N VAL A 89 -1.61 5.16 4.71
CA VAL A 89 -0.74 4.94 3.55
C VAL A 89 -0.76 6.21 2.70
N ILE A 90 0.37 6.86 2.56
CA ILE A 90 0.47 8.19 1.95
C ILE A 90 1.72 8.32 1.09
N GLY A 91 1.76 9.32 0.24
CA GLY A 91 2.95 9.73 -0.50
C GLY A 91 2.66 10.96 -1.34
N ALA A 92 3.58 11.92 -1.28
CA ALA A 92 3.53 13.15 -2.05
C ALA A 92 4.92 13.55 -2.52
N LEU A 93 5.03 13.98 -3.76
CA LEU A 93 6.28 14.35 -4.40
C LEU A 93 6.23 15.79 -4.91
N SER A 94 7.40 16.40 -5.03
CA SER A 94 7.58 17.63 -5.81
C SER A 94 7.71 17.32 -7.31
N LYS A 95 7.66 18.36 -8.15
CA LYS A 95 7.90 18.26 -9.61
C LYS A 95 9.27 17.69 -9.96
N GLU A 96 10.25 17.83 -9.08
CA GLU A 96 11.62 17.28 -9.19
C GLU A 96 11.72 15.84 -8.72
N ARG A 97 10.59 15.16 -8.46
CA ARG A 97 10.51 13.79 -7.93
C ARG A 97 11.29 13.60 -6.62
N ARG A 98 11.11 14.55 -5.72
CA ARG A 98 11.59 14.49 -4.32
C ARG A 98 10.40 14.45 -3.38
N LEU A 99 10.61 14.02 -2.14
CA LEU A 99 9.57 14.10 -1.12
C LEU A 99 9.04 15.54 -0.98
N LEU A 100 7.73 15.72 -0.95
CA LEU A 100 7.11 16.98 -0.54
C LEU A 100 7.15 17.08 0.99
N THR A 101 8.38 17.35 1.50
CA THR A 101 8.73 17.21 2.92
C THR A 101 7.84 18.05 3.84
N SER A 102 7.41 19.23 3.41
CA SER A 102 6.51 20.10 4.19
C SER A 102 5.19 19.39 4.50
N LEU A 103 4.53 18.84 3.48
CA LEU A 103 3.29 18.08 3.66
C LEU A 103 3.50 16.80 4.48
N ILE A 104 4.58 16.06 4.22
CA ILE A 104 4.86 14.80 4.92
C ILE A 104 5.12 15.05 6.42
N ARG A 105 5.82 16.13 6.79
CA ARG A 105 6.00 16.55 8.19
C ARG A 105 4.67 16.91 8.85
N GLN A 106 3.85 17.71 8.19
CA GLN A 106 2.53 18.08 8.69
C GLN A 106 1.63 16.83 8.92
N ILE A 107 1.62 15.90 7.96
CA ILE A 107 0.90 14.63 8.11
C ILE A 107 1.42 13.85 9.32
N ARG A 108 2.76 13.75 9.52
CA ARG A 108 3.32 13.05 10.69
C ARG A 108 2.86 13.66 12.00
N GLU A 109 2.80 14.97 12.10
CA GLU A 109 2.35 15.69 13.31
C GLU A 109 0.88 15.39 13.63
N ILE A 110 -0.01 15.53 12.65
CA ILE A 110 -1.45 15.30 12.85
C ILE A 110 -1.82 13.82 13.03
N SER A 111 -1.03 12.90 12.46
CA SER A 111 -1.23 11.45 12.58
C SER A 111 -0.51 10.81 13.77
N PHE A 112 -0.14 11.61 14.78
CA PHE A 112 0.51 11.06 15.98
C PHE A 112 -0.28 9.89 16.56
N GLY A 113 0.41 8.78 16.84
CA GLY A 113 -0.17 7.53 17.33
C GLY A 113 -0.55 6.53 16.24
N LEU A 114 -0.60 6.93 14.96
CA LEU A 114 -0.85 6.03 13.84
C LEU A 114 0.47 5.52 13.23
N GLU A 115 0.41 4.30 12.67
CA GLU A 115 1.46 3.80 11.80
C GLU A 115 1.40 4.50 10.44
N LEU A 116 2.58 4.78 9.86
CA LEU A 116 2.68 5.40 8.55
C LEU A 116 3.42 4.52 7.55
N THR A 117 2.81 4.32 6.40
CA THR A 117 3.42 3.71 5.22
C THR A 117 3.61 4.77 4.14
N PHE A 118 4.83 4.92 3.62
CA PHE A 118 5.03 5.69 2.39
C PHE A 118 4.81 4.75 1.20
N HIS A 119 3.83 5.07 0.34
CA HIS A 119 3.40 4.18 -0.73
C HIS A 119 4.32 4.21 -1.96
N LYS A 120 3.90 3.58 -3.06
CA LYS A 120 4.65 3.41 -4.31
C LYS A 120 5.09 4.71 -5.00
N ALA A 121 4.70 5.90 -4.54
CA ALA A 121 5.36 7.14 -4.95
C ALA A 121 6.88 7.11 -4.70
N PHE A 122 7.35 6.23 -3.81
CA PHE A 122 8.77 6.00 -3.58
C PHE A 122 9.50 5.48 -4.82
N ASP A 123 8.80 4.74 -5.68
CA ASP A 123 9.37 4.21 -6.92
C ASP A 123 9.68 5.31 -7.96
N ASP A 124 9.08 6.50 -7.84
CA ASP A 124 9.32 7.66 -8.70
C ASP A 124 10.42 8.60 -8.16
N ILE A 125 10.94 8.35 -6.96
CA ILE A 125 11.93 9.24 -6.34
C ILE A 125 13.29 9.11 -7.01
N SER A 126 13.92 10.26 -7.32
CA SER A 126 15.24 10.31 -7.97
C SER A 126 16.40 9.98 -7.01
N ASP A 127 16.35 10.49 -5.76
CA ASP A 127 17.32 10.23 -4.69
C ASP A 127 16.63 9.48 -3.55
N TRP A 128 16.56 8.17 -3.70
CA TRP A 128 15.87 7.31 -2.73
C TRP A 128 16.58 7.24 -1.36
N LYS A 129 17.90 7.43 -1.31
CA LYS A 129 18.64 7.39 -0.02
C LYS A 129 18.26 8.56 0.86
N SER A 130 18.36 9.77 0.32
CA SER A 130 17.94 10.99 1.03
C SER A 130 16.47 10.92 1.45
N ALA A 131 15.60 10.42 0.57
CA ALA A 131 14.19 10.25 0.88
C ALA A 131 13.96 9.24 2.02
N MET A 132 14.65 8.11 2.00
CA MET A 132 14.55 7.10 3.07
C MET A 132 15.04 7.65 4.40
N ASP A 133 16.13 8.41 4.43
CA ASP A 133 16.64 9.02 5.67
C ASP A 133 15.62 10.02 6.26
N ILE A 134 14.96 10.83 5.42
CA ILE A 134 13.87 11.72 5.85
C ILE A 134 12.68 10.92 6.42
N LEU A 135 12.26 9.84 5.76
CA LEU A 135 11.17 8.99 6.25
C LEU A 135 11.52 8.32 7.58
N ILE A 136 12.77 7.90 7.77
CA ILE A 136 13.28 7.35 9.04
C ILE A 136 13.24 8.42 10.13
N GLU A 137 13.75 9.63 9.85
CA GLU A 137 13.70 10.77 10.79
C GLU A 137 12.25 11.06 11.23
N LEU A 138 11.32 11.02 10.29
CA LEU A 138 9.88 11.25 10.51
C LEU A 138 9.17 10.02 11.12
N LYS A 139 9.90 8.95 11.45
CA LYS A 139 9.37 7.74 12.07
C LYS A 139 8.24 7.09 11.26
N PHE A 140 8.41 7.02 9.95
CA PHE A 140 7.59 6.14 9.13
C PHE A 140 7.90 4.68 9.48
N ASN A 141 6.87 3.85 9.51
CA ASN A 141 7.02 2.43 9.85
C ASN A 141 7.53 1.64 8.66
N ARG A 142 7.07 1.98 7.44
CA ARG A 142 7.42 1.22 6.23
C ARG A 142 7.39 2.02 4.93
N ILE A 143 8.03 1.47 3.92
CA ILE A 143 8.01 1.94 2.53
C ILE A 143 7.46 0.80 1.67
N LEU A 144 6.31 1.02 1.03
CA LEU A 144 5.73 0.13 0.03
C LEU A 144 6.33 0.46 -1.33
N THR A 145 7.02 -0.49 -1.94
CA THR A 145 7.78 -0.26 -3.18
C THR A 145 7.93 -1.53 -4.02
N SER A 146 8.06 -1.38 -5.30
CA SER A 146 8.47 -2.45 -6.24
C SER A 146 9.96 -2.39 -6.63
N GLY A 147 10.75 -1.53 -5.94
CA GLY A 147 12.17 -1.37 -6.25
C GLY A 147 12.46 -0.57 -7.51
N GLN A 148 11.68 0.49 -7.75
CA GLN A 148 11.79 1.34 -8.96
C GLN A 148 11.68 0.55 -10.26
N SER A 149 10.87 -0.51 -10.25
CA SER A 149 10.66 -1.42 -11.36
C SER A 149 9.17 -1.64 -11.61
N ALA A 150 8.80 -2.19 -12.76
CA ALA A 150 7.41 -2.45 -13.11
C ALA A 150 6.71 -3.36 -12.09
N ASN A 151 7.46 -4.28 -11.48
CA ASN A 151 6.97 -5.20 -10.44
C ASN A 151 8.10 -5.62 -9.49
N VAL A 152 7.71 -6.21 -8.35
CA VAL A 152 8.63 -6.67 -7.30
C VAL A 152 9.67 -7.67 -7.82
N PHE A 153 9.27 -8.58 -8.74
CA PHE A 153 10.19 -9.61 -9.23
C PHE A 153 11.35 -9.02 -10.02
N GLU A 154 11.09 -8.00 -10.85
CA GLU A 154 12.12 -7.26 -11.57
C GLU A 154 12.96 -6.38 -10.63
N GLY A 155 12.34 -5.83 -9.57
CA GLY A 155 12.99 -4.93 -8.61
C GLY A 155 13.76 -5.60 -7.48
N ILE A 156 13.90 -6.94 -7.45
CA ILE A 156 14.46 -7.67 -6.31
C ILE A 156 15.84 -7.14 -5.88
N GLU A 157 16.76 -6.86 -6.81
CA GLU A 157 18.12 -6.43 -6.43
C GLU A 157 18.13 -5.01 -5.84
N THR A 158 17.26 -4.12 -6.34
CA THR A 158 17.04 -2.80 -5.76
C THR A 158 16.42 -2.92 -4.36
N LEU A 159 15.42 -3.79 -4.18
CA LEU A 159 14.79 -4.05 -2.89
C LEU A 159 15.78 -4.61 -1.84
N LYS A 160 16.70 -5.47 -2.24
CA LYS A 160 17.82 -5.91 -1.37
C LYS A 160 18.70 -4.72 -0.95
N SER A 161 19.01 -3.83 -1.90
CA SER A 161 19.78 -2.62 -1.60
C SER A 161 19.04 -1.70 -0.63
N TYR A 162 17.72 -1.56 -0.79
CA TYR A 162 16.87 -0.80 0.14
C TYR A 162 16.86 -1.45 1.52
N LYS A 163 16.66 -2.77 1.60
CA LYS A 163 16.65 -3.50 2.88
C LYS A 163 18.00 -3.37 3.59
N SER A 164 19.10 -3.50 2.87
CA SER A 164 20.44 -3.31 3.40
C SER A 164 20.67 -1.89 3.92
N TYR A 165 20.29 -0.86 3.16
CA TYR A 165 20.44 0.54 3.57
C TYR A 165 19.53 0.90 4.74
N ALA A 166 18.28 0.42 4.72
CA ALA A 166 17.33 0.60 5.82
C ALA A 166 17.88 0.05 7.14
N ASN A 167 18.57 -1.07 7.09
CA ASN A 167 19.23 -1.73 8.26
C ASN A 167 18.29 -1.79 9.49
N GLY A 168 17.03 -2.18 9.28
CA GLY A 168 16.00 -2.28 10.31
C GLY A 168 15.43 -0.96 10.83
N ARG A 169 15.91 0.20 10.36
CA ARG A 169 15.41 1.52 10.77
C ARG A 169 14.01 1.85 10.22
N ILE A 170 13.64 1.25 9.11
CA ILE A 170 12.33 1.32 8.46
C ILE A 170 12.09 0.00 7.73
N GLN A 171 10.85 -0.49 7.70
CA GLN A 171 10.49 -1.71 7.00
C GLN A 171 10.37 -1.48 5.50
N ILE A 172 10.92 -2.40 4.70
CA ILE A 172 10.70 -2.42 3.26
C ILE A 172 9.59 -3.43 2.98
N LEU A 173 8.45 -2.93 2.51
CA LEU A 173 7.27 -3.69 2.16
C LEU A 173 7.24 -3.89 0.63
N PRO A 174 7.67 -5.04 0.11
CA PRO A 174 7.61 -5.29 -1.33
C PRO A 174 6.15 -5.46 -1.77
N GLY A 175 5.75 -4.68 -2.78
CA GLY A 175 4.42 -4.71 -3.37
C GLY A 175 4.38 -4.19 -4.80
N GLY A 176 3.46 -4.74 -5.59
CA GLY A 176 3.30 -4.47 -7.01
C GLY A 176 3.62 -5.70 -7.86
N GLY A 177 2.60 -6.25 -8.50
CA GLY A 177 2.73 -7.41 -9.37
C GLY A 177 3.06 -8.74 -8.66
N VAL A 178 2.86 -8.84 -7.35
CA VAL A 178 2.99 -10.11 -6.62
C VAL A 178 1.82 -11.02 -6.98
N GLY A 179 2.13 -12.19 -7.51
CA GLY A 179 1.17 -13.19 -7.97
C GLY A 179 1.59 -14.61 -7.61
N VAL A 180 0.68 -15.58 -7.82
CA VAL A 180 0.92 -16.99 -7.50
C VAL A 180 2.16 -17.54 -8.24
N ASP A 181 2.40 -17.06 -9.45
CA ASP A 181 3.50 -17.55 -10.31
C ASP A 181 4.87 -17.03 -9.88
N ASN A 182 4.94 -15.88 -9.18
CA ASN A 182 6.21 -15.24 -8.85
C ASN A 182 6.48 -15.11 -7.33
N ILE A 183 5.51 -15.41 -6.47
CA ILE A 183 5.67 -15.22 -5.02
C ILE A 183 6.81 -16.07 -4.44
N LYS A 184 6.92 -17.35 -4.83
CA LYS A 184 7.98 -18.23 -4.32
C LYS A 184 9.39 -17.71 -4.61
N PRO A 185 9.76 -17.37 -5.88
CA PRO A 185 11.07 -16.78 -6.16
C PRO A 185 11.27 -15.41 -5.48
N ILE A 186 10.21 -14.58 -5.31
CA ILE A 186 10.31 -13.33 -4.53
C ILE A 186 10.70 -13.63 -3.08
N LEU A 187 9.98 -14.53 -2.41
CA LEU A 187 10.24 -14.89 -1.03
C LEU A 187 11.65 -15.48 -0.85
N ASN A 188 12.06 -16.40 -1.72
CA ASN A 188 13.37 -17.05 -1.64
C ASN A 188 14.54 -16.08 -1.84
N ARG A 189 14.41 -15.14 -2.78
CA ARG A 189 15.51 -14.24 -3.13
C ARG A 189 15.59 -13.00 -2.23
N LEU A 190 14.44 -12.46 -1.80
CA LEU A 190 14.36 -11.21 -1.03
C LEU A 190 14.29 -11.47 0.47
N GLN A 191 13.68 -12.57 0.91
CA GLN A 191 13.42 -12.90 2.32
C GLN A 191 12.81 -11.69 3.06
N PRO A 192 11.64 -11.20 2.64
CA PRO A 192 11.03 -10.02 3.22
C PRO A 192 10.41 -10.33 4.59
N ASP A 193 10.37 -9.32 5.47
CA ASP A 193 9.69 -9.42 6.76
C ASP A 193 8.18 -9.22 6.61
N GLU A 194 7.77 -8.46 5.61
CA GLU A 194 6.39 -8.16 5.23
C GLU A 194 6.23 -8.29 3.71
N ILE A 195 5.02 -8.60 3.22
CA ILE A 195 4.71 -8.63 1.79
C ILE A 195 3.31 -8.09 1.51
N HIS A 196 3.16 -7.37 0.40
CA HIS A 196 1.91 -6.74 -0.03
C HIS A 196 1.41 -7.30 -1.36
N PHE A 197 0.12 -7.64 -1.43
CA PHE A 197 -0.55 -8.06 -2.66
C PHE A 197 -2.07 -7.83 -2.60
N SER A 198 -2.73 -7.84 -3.78
CA SER A 198 -4.19 -7.62 -3.87
C SER A 198 -4.98 -8.90 -4.16
N GLY A 199 -4.36 -9.90 -4.80
CA GLY A 199 -5.07 -11.12 -5.22
C GLY A 199 -6.23 -10.87 -6.17
N THR A 200 -6.12 -9.86 -7.06
CA THR A 200 -7.18 -9.43 -7.96
C THR A 200 -7.12 -10.08 -9.34
N LYS A 201 -8.25 -10.05 -10.05
CA LYS A 201 -8.39 -10.33 -11.48
C LYS A 201 -9.09 -9.17 -12.18
N LYS A 202 -8.87 -9.06 -13.49
CA LYS A 202 -9.71 -8.19 -14.33
C LYS A 202 -11.09 -8.78 -14.49
N GLU A 203 -12.09 -7.95 -14.36
CA GLU A 203 -13.48 -8.28 -14.60
C GLU A 203 -14.09 -7.19 -15.46
N VAL A 204 -14.74 -7.57 -16.56
CA VAL A 204 -15.44 -6.63 -17.41
C VAL A 204 -16.85 -6.43 -16.82
N LYS A 205 -17.22 -5.18 -16.55
CA LYS A 205 -18.57 -4.79 -16.16
C LYS A 205 -19.24 -4.14 -17.39
N ASP A 206 -19.90 -4.97 -18.18
CA ASP A 206 -20.46 -4.63 -19.51
C ASP A 206 -21.98 -4.66 -19.60
N ASN A 207 -22.68 -4.79 -18.45
CA ASN A 207 -24.14 -4.76 -18.39
C ASN A 207 -24.73 -3.35 -18.62
N SER A 208 -23.98 -2.45 -19.22
CA SER A 208 -24.40 -1.10 -19.55
C SER A 208 -23.93 -0.72 -20.94
N GLU A 209 -24.84 -0.18 -21.74
CA GLU A 209 -24.53 0.30 -23.08
C GLU A 209 -23.51 1.46 -23.09
N TYR A 210 -23.53 2.29 -22.02
CA TYR A 210 -22.74 3.55 -21.97
C TYR A 210 -21.61 3.55 -20.92
N PHE A 211 -21.63 2.62 -19.96
CA PHE A 211 -20.74 2.66 -18.79
C PHE A 211 -19.97 1.35 -18.57
N ALA A 212 -19.77 0.57 -19.64
CA ALA A 212 -18.93 -0.62 -19.58
C ALA A 212 -17.50 -0.23 -19.22
N SER A 213 -16.88 -0.94 -18.28
CA SER A 213 -15.51 -0.70 -17.86
C SER A 213 -14.83 -1.95 -17.32
N ASP A 214 -13.52 -2.01 -17.47
CA ASP A 214 -12.67 -2.99 -16.79
C ASP A 214 -12.48 -2.58 -15.33
N VAL A 215 -12.76 -3.49 -14.41
CA VAL A 215 -12.51 -3.30 -12.99
C VAL A 215 -11.59 -4.39 -12.46
N LEU A 216 -10.83 -4.07 -11.41
CA LEU A 216 -10.11 -5.08 -10.64
C LEU A 216 -10.98 -5.54 -9.48
N SER A 217 -11.39 -6.81 -9.49
CA SER A 217 -12.12 -7.45 -8.41
C SER A 217 -11.26 -8.49 -7.71
N VAL A 218 -11.49 -8.72 -6.42
CA VAL A 218 -10.78 -9.78 -5.70
C VAL A 218 -11.14 -11.16 -6.28
N ASP A 219 -10.12 -11.99 -6.48
CA ASP A 219 -10.27 -13.39 -6.82
C ASP A 219 -9.99 -14.23 -5.57
N SER A 220 -11.03 -14.83 -5.01
CA SER A 220 -10.95 -15.56 -3.74
C SER A 220 -9.93 -16.71 -3.77
N GLN A 221 -9.88 -17.45 -4.89
CA GLN A 221 -8.94 -18.57 -5.00
C GLN A 221 -7.50 -18.09 -5.14
N LYS A 222 -7.27 -17.04 -5.94
CA LYS A 222 -5.95 -16.44 -6.11
C LYS A 222 -5.44 -15.88 -4.78
N LEU A 223 -6.30 -15.19 -4.04
CA LEU A 223 -5.96 -14.63 -2.73
C LEU A 223 -5.63 -15.73 -1.73
N HIS A 224 -6.49 -16.76 -1.65
CA HIS A 224 -6.24 -17.95 -0.81
C HIS A 224 -4.87 -18.56 -1.10
N ASN A 225 -4.58 -18.84 -2.36
CA ASN A 225 -3.32 -19.47 -2.77
C ASN A 225 -2.10 -18.59 -2.38
N LEU A 226 -2.18 -17.27 -2.59
CA LEU A 226 -1.11 -16.34 -2.20
C LEU A 226 -0.87 -16.36 -0.68
N VAL A 227 -1.94 -16.32 0.11
CA VAL A 227 -1.82 -16.35 1.58
C VAL A 227 -1.21 -17.68 2.05
N GLU A 228 -1.66 -18.82 1.54
CA GLU A 228 -1.14 -20.13 1.95
C GLU A 228 0.31 -20.32 1.53
N LEU A 229 0.70 -19.92 0.31
CA LEU A 229 2.09 -19.94 -0.13
C LEU A 229 2.99 -19.05 0.75
N THR A 230 2.47 -17.91 1.19
CA THR A 230 3.20 -16.98 2.06
C THR A 230 3.34 -17.53 3.48
N LYS A 231 2.26 -18.10 4.05
CA LYS A 231 2.28 -18.70 5.40
C LYS A 231 3.14 -19.95 5.48
N SER A 232 3.15 -20.75 4.42
CA SER A 232 3.96 -21.97 4.35
C SER A 232 5.45 -21.69 4.13
N TYR A 233 5.80 -20.46 3.74
CA TYR A 233 7.19 -20.09 3.54
C TYR A 233 7.98 -20.09 4.85
N ARG A 234 9.06 -20.87 4.87
CA ARG A 234 10.06 -20.85 5.94
C ARG A 234 11.36 -20.37 5.32
N ALA A 235 11.95 -19.31 5.87
CA ALA A 235 13.29 -18.90 5.48
C ALA A 235 14.25 -20.07 5.73
N ILE A 236 15.04 -20.42 4.71
CA ILE A 236 16.08 -21.46 4.78
C ILE A 236 17.31 -20.88 5.45
#